data_fb3987639546ea427d3b76231492cd42
#
_entry.id   fb3987639546ea427d3b76231492cd42
#
_cell.length_a   1.000
_cell.length_b   1.000
_cell.length_c   1.000
_cell.angle_alpha   90.00
_cell.angle_beta   90.00
_cell.angle_gamma   90.00
#
_symmetry.space_group_name_H-M   'P 1'
#
loop_
_entity.id
_entity.type
_entity.pdbx_description
1 polymer ?
#
loop_
_entity_poly.entity_id
_entity_poly.type
_entity_poly.pdbx_seq_one_letter_code
_entity_poly.pdbx_strand_id
1 'polypeptide(L)'
;MSNWRPLASIEHLKQRAELLAQARAFLAARDVIEVQIPALAKDSITEPDVQSIEVPGYGYLQTSPEYQMKRLLAAGMPSCYQLGPAFRHGEQGMLHNPEFTMLEWYRLGFDHNQLMYEVADLVDVLLGPKPYQRLTYEDVVGKSKGRRRDALDLAFAKACERLTPGRFFITDYPADQAALARINPDGQTAARFELVIDGIEIANGYWELLDADEHRQRFKTDSEIRQQRGLPAMAVDEAFLAALEHGLPECAGVALGFDRLVMLVGGAKALSDVTAFRGS
;
A
#
# COMPACT_ATOMS: atom_id res chain seq x y z
N MET A 1 34.07 -14.09 -11.09
CA MET A 1 34.10 -12.62 -11.29
C MET A 1 32.81 -12.06 -10.71
N SER A 2 32.88 -11.11 -9.79
CA SER A 2 31.68 -10.47 -9.24
C SER A 2 30.94 -9.71 -10.35
N ASN A 3 29.64 -9.94 -10.47
CA ASN A 3 28.83 -9.23 -11.46
C ASN A 3 28.52 -7.80 -10.93
N TRP A 4 29.26 -6.82 -11.41
CA TRP A 4 29.09 -5.41 -11.04
C TRP A 4 27.99 -4.68 -11.84
N ARG A 5 27.43 -5.34 -12.84
CA ARG A 5 26.45 -4.73 -13.75
C ARG A 5 25.07 -4.64 -13.09
N PRO A 6 24.28 -3.59 -13.42
CA PRO A 6 22.88 -3.52 -13.01
C PRO A 6 22.09 -4.70 -13.62
N LEU A 7 20.98 -5.06 -12.95
CA LEU A 7 20.04 -6.07 -13.43
C LEU A 7 19.21 -5.51 -14.60
N ALA A 8 18.62 -4.33 -14.39
CA ALA A 8 17.84 -3.65 -15.41
C ALA A 8 18.71 -3.07 -16.51
N SER A 9 18.17 -2.98 -17.73
CA SER A 9 18.77 -2.23 -18.82
C SER A 9 18.86 -0.74 -18.50
N ILE A 10 19.83 -0.04 -19.08
CA ILE A 10 19.94 1.42 -18.95
C ILE A 10 18.68 2.13 -19.47
N GLU A 11 18.02 1.56 -20.45
CA GLU A 11 16.77 2.08 -21.01
C GLU A 11 15.64 2.03 -19.98
N HIS A 12 15.42 0.89 -19.31
CA HIS A 12 14.44 0.77 -18.23
C HIS A 12 14.76 1.70 -17.05
N LEU A 13 16.04 1.90 -16.73
CA LEU A 13 16.42 2.83 -15.66
C LEU A 13 16.12 4.30 -16.02
N LYS A 14 16.31 4.69 -17.29
CA LYS A 14 15.90 6.02 -17.77
C LYS A 14 14.39 6.19 -17.76
N GLN A 15 13.65 5.20 -18.27
CA GLN A 15 12.19 5.19 -18.23
C GLN A 15 11.67 5.30 -16.78
N ARG A 16 12.27 4.57 -15.85
CA ARG A 16 11.95 4.69 -14.42
C ARG A 16 12.14 6.12 -13.91
N ALA A 17 13.24 6.78 -14.27
CA ALA A 17 13.52 8.16 -13.85
C ALA A 17 12.48 9.15 -14.41
N GLU A 18 12.04 8.95 -15.64
CA GLU A 18 10.97 9.74 -16.28
C GLU A 18 9.63 9.55 -15.59
N LEU A 19 9.26 8.30 -15.28
CA LEU A 19 8.00 7.99 -14.54
C LEU A 19 8.00 8.57 -13.12
N LEU A 20 9.13 8.55 -12.41
CA LEU A 20 9.29 9.20 -11.11
C LEU A 20 9.05 10.72 -11.22
N ALA A 21 9.60 11.36 -12.23
CA ALA A 21 9.41 12.80 -12.47
C ALA A 21 7.94 13.12 -12.83
N GLN A 22 7.29 12.30 -13.66
CA GLN A 22 5.87 12.48 -14.01
C GLN A 22 4.95 12.31 -12.82
N ALA A 23 5.18 11.31 -11.95
CA ALA A 23 4.38 11.11 -10.73
C ALA A 23 4.51 12.31 -9.78
N ARG A 24 5.72 12.86 -9.59
CA ARG A 24 5.92 14.09 -8.81
C ARG A 24 5.21 15.29 -9.41
N ALA A 25 5.31 15.47 -10.72
CA ALA A 25 4.62 16.58 -11.41
C ALA A 25 3.10 16.46 -11.29
N PHE A 26 2.54 15.25 -11.40
CA PHE A 26 1.11 14.98 -11.24
C PHE A 26 0.58 15.39 -9.87
N LEU A 27 1.29 15.01 -8.78
CA LEU A 27 0.90 15.32 -7.41
C LEU A 27 1.12 16.80 -7.08
N ALA A 28 2.23 17.38 -7.53
CA ALA A 28 2.51 18.82 -7.35
C ALA A 28 1.44 19.70 -8.02
N ALA A 29 0.95 19.32 -9.21
CA ALA A 29 -0.14 20.03 -9.90
C ALA A 29 -1.50 19.97 -9.18
N ARG A 30 -1.61 19.12 -8.15
CA ARG A 30 -2.79 18.93 -7.31
C ARG A 30 -2.59 19.43 -5.87
N ASP A 31 -1.55 20.22 -5.64
CA ASP A 31 -1.17 20.76 -4.33
C ASP A 31 -0.93 19.66 -3.27
N VAL A 32 -0.43 18.51 -3.66
CA VAL A 32 0.00 17.46 -2.74
C VAL A 32 1.50 17.61 -2.48
N ILE A 33 1.88 17.80 -1.22
CA ILE A 33 3.25 18.16 -0.80
C ILE A 33 4.11 16.91 -0.63
N GLU A 34 5.29 16.86 -1.25
CA GLU A 34 6.26 15.78 -1.01
C GLU A 34 6.83 15.88 0.40
N VAL A 35 6.79 14.78 1.16
CA VAL A 35 7.41 14.66 2.47
C VAL A 35 8.44 13.54 2.47
N GLN A 36 9.39 13.60 3.38
CA GLN A 36 10.36 12.53 3.62
C GLN A 36 10.17 11.97 5.02
N ILE A 37 9.75 10.73 5.08
CA ILE A 37 9.64 9.98 6.33
C ILE A 37 10.92 9.15 6.52
N PRO A 38 11.51 9.12 7.72
CA PRO A 38 12.65 8.26 7.98
C PRO A 38 12.35 6.80 7.67
N ALA A 39 13.27 6.13 6.97
CA ALA A 39 13.13 4.71 6.67
C ALA A 39 13.23 3.82 7.92
N LEU A 40 13.89 4.32 8.97
CA LEU A 40 14.07 3.64 10.26
C LEU A 40 13.19 4.28 11.32
N ALA A 41 12.39 3.49 12.01
CA ALA A 41 11.56 3.91 13.12
C ALA A 41 11.70 2.97 14.32
N LYS A 42 11.37 3.50 15.51
CA LYS A 42 11.43 2.74 16.77
C LYS A 42 10.43 1.58 16.77
N ASP A 43 9.22 1.86 16.31
CA ASP A 43 8.10 0.93 16.32
C ASP A 43 7.72 0.55 14.87
N SER A 44 7.04 -0.57 14.71
CA SER A 44 6.56 -1.08 13.44
C SER A 44 5.06 -1.34 13.48
N ILE A 45 4.51 -1.84 12.38
CA ILE A 45 3.09 -2.18 12.27
C ILE A 45 2.80 -3.50 13.00
N THR A 46 1.57 -3.65 13.47
CA THR A 46 1.08 -4.87 14.14
C THR A 46 0.54 -5.90 13.15
N GLU A 47 0.26 -5.51 11.91
CA GLU A 47 -0.36 -6.35 10.89
C GLU A 47 0.37 -7.70 10.74
N PRO A 48 -0.34 -8.86 10.88
CA PRO A 48 0.30 -10.17 10.92
C PRO A 48 0.78 -10.65 9.54
N ASP A 49 0.23 -10.10 8.45
CA ASP A 49 0.53 -10.52 7.08
C ASP A 49 1.73 -9.77 6.48
N VAL A 50 2.18 -8.68 7.12
CA VAL A 50 3.35 -7.89 6.72
C VAL A 50 4.43 -7.99 7.80
N GLN A 51 5.62 -8.45 7.43
CA GLN A 51 6.73 -8.58 8.37
C GLN A 51 7.76 -7.47 8.17
N SER A 52 8.15 -6.84 9.27
CA SER A 52 9.16 -5.78 9.27
C SER A 52 10.58 -6.35 9.37
N ILE A 53 11.55 -5.62 8.83
CA ILE A 53 12.97 -5.93 8.98
C ILE A 53 13.47 -5.20 10.23
N GLU A 54 13.90 -5.94 11.24
CA GLU A 54 14.51 -5.39 12.45
C GLU A 54 15.97 -4.95 12.17
N VAL A 55 16.30 -3.77 12.68
CA VAL A 55 17.68 -3.26 12.73
C VAL A 55 18.14 -3.29 14.18
N PRO A 56 18.99 -4.27 14.59
CA PRO A 56 19.34 -4.46 15.98
C PRO A 56 19.89 -3.19 16.66
N GLY A 57 19.30 -2.82 17.78
CA GLY A 57 19.67 -1.62 18.55
C GLY A 57 19.10 -0.29 18.02
N TYR A 58 18.34 -0.29 16.93
CA TYR A 58 17.77 0.91 16.32
C TYR A 58 16.25 0.88 16.14
N GLY A 59 15.67 -0.28 15.90
CA GLY A 59 14.23 -0.44 15.63
C GLY A 59 13.97 -1.19 14.32
N TYR A 60 13.06 -0.68 13.47
CA TYR A 60 12.58 -1.37 12.29
C TYR A 60 12.65 -0.51 11.05
N LEU A 61 12.97 -1.12 9.91
CA LEU A 61 12.77 -0.50 8.62
C LEU A 61 11.25 -0.45 8.31
N GLN A 62 10.79 0.69 7.79
CA GLN A 62 9.37 0.95 7.56
C GLN A 62 8.81 0.12 6.42
N THR A 63 7.70 -0.56 6.67
CA THR A 63 6.94 -1.33 5.67
C THR A 63 6.06 -0.43 4.79
N SER A 64 5.74 0.77 5.28
CA SER A 64 5.02 1.88 4.67
C SER A 64 5.27 3.14 5.52
N PRO A 65 5.19 4.35 4.97
CA PRO A 65 5.26 5.60 5.73
C PRO A 65 3.95 5.97 6.45
N GLU A 66 2.92 5.14 6.43
CA GLU A 66 1.55 5.41 6.82
C GLU A 66 1.41 6.09 8.19
N TYR A 67 1.96 5.48 9.26
CA TYR A 67 1.78 6.01 10.62
C TYR A 67 2.39 7.39 10.79
N GLN A 68 3.58 7.61 10.24
CA GLN A 68 4.26 8.90 10.33
C GLN A 68 3.57 9.96 9.46
N MET A 69 3.08 9.61 8.27
CA MET A 69 2.33 10.53 7.42
C MET A 69 1.00 10.93 8.06
N LYS A 70 0.26 10.00 8.65
CA LYS A 70 -0.96 10.30 9.43
C LYS A 70 -0.67 11.21 10.64
N ARG A 71 0.48 11.03 11.30
CA ARG A 71 0.93 11.93 12.36
C ARG A 71 1.22 13.35 11.84
N LEU A 72 1.77 13.49 10.64
CA LEU A 72 1.92 14.80 9.99
C LEU A 72 0.56 15.45 9.70
N LEU A 73 -0.40 14.69 9.17
CA LEU A 73 -1.76 15.20 8.93
C LEU A 73 -2.44 15.66 10.23
N ALA A 74 -2.33 14.89 11.30
CA ALA A 74 -2.84 15.26 12.62
C ALA A 74 -2.16 16.51 13.19
N ALA A 75 -0.90 16.76 12.84
CA ALA A 75 -0.17 17.98 13.19
C ALA A 75 -0.50 19.19 12.29
N GLY A 76 -1.44 19.07 11.35
CA GLY A 76 -1.87 20.16 10.47
C GLY A 76 -1.19 20.20 9.10
N MET A 77 -0.45 19.14 8.71
CA MET A 77 0.10 19.05 7.36
C MET A 77 -1.04 18.97 6.33
N PRO A 78 -1.01 19.73 5.23
CA PRO A 78 -1.93 19.56 4.10
C PRO A 78 -1.80 18.17 3.46
N SER A 79 -2.60 17.90 2.41
CA SER A 79 -2.46 16.69 1.59
C SER A 79 -1.00 16.49 1.20
N CYS A 80 -0.46 15.30 1.46
CA CYS A 80 0.97 15.04 1.28
C CYS A 80 1.23 13.64 0.71
N TYR A 81 2.42 13.43 0.16
CA TYR A 81 2.86 12.15 -0.36
C TYR A 81 4.33 11.88 -0.03
N GLN A 82 4.68 10.61 -0.02
CA GLN A 82 6.06 10.15 -0.09
C GLN A 82 6.24 9.25 -1.30
N LEU A 83 7.33 9.46 -2.02
CA LEU A 83 7.81 8.56 -3.07
C LEU A 83 9.21 8.09 -2.67
N GLY A 84 9.31 6.91 -2.08
CA GLY A 84 10.53 6.44 -1.45
C GLY A 84 10.55 4.93 -1.17
N PRO A 85 11.61 4.44 -0.52
CA PRO A 85 11.76 3.04 -0.20
C PRO A 85 10.80 2.59 0.90
N ALA A 86 10.31 1.36 0.75
CA ALA A 86 9.62 0.58 1.77
C ALA A 86 10.29 -0.80 1.88
N PHE A 87 10.18 -1.45 3.05
CA PHE A 87 10.93 -2.65 3.38
C PHE A 87 10.02 -3.70 4.00
N ARG A 88 10.02 -4.93 3.45
CA ARG A 88 9.23 -6.04 3.98
C ARG A 88 10.06 -7.31 4.03
N HIS A 89 10.12 -7.91 5.21
CA HIS A 89 10.86 -9.14 5.42
C HIS A 89 10.21 -10.31 4.69
N GLY A 90 11.03 -11.14 4.04
CA GLY A 90 10.57 -12.36 3.38
C GLY A 90 9.94 -12.17 2.01
N GLU A 91 9.73 -10.93 1.57
CA GLU A 91 9.21 -10.67 0.22
C GLU A 91 10.29 -10.88 -0.84
N GLN A 92 10.23 -12.04 -1.53
CA GLN A 92 11.14 -12.39 -2.64
C GLN A 92 10.37 -13.06 -3.76
N GLY A 93 10.53 -12.57 -5.00
CA GLY A 93 9.87 -13.16 -6.16
C GLY A 93 10.00 -12.31 -7.41
N MET A 94 9.21 -12.66 -8.42
CA MET A 94 9.16 -11.86 -9.66
C MET A 94 8.51 -10.49 -9.42
N LEU A 95 7.52 -10.41 -8.52
CA LEU A 95 6.73 -9.21 -8.22
C LEU A 95 7.02 -8.65 -6.81
N HIS A 96 8.02 -9.17 -6.10
CA HIS A 96 8.36 -8.80 -4.74
C HIS A 96 9.87 -8.70 -4.54
N ASN A 97 10.29 -7.65 -3.84
CA ASN A 97 11.64 -7.49 -3.31
C ASN A 97 11.55 -7.04 -1.85
N PRO A 98 12.52 -7.39 -0.99
CA PRO A 98 12.55 -6.92 0.41
C PRO A 98 12.60 -5.40 0.55
N GLU A 99 13.23 -4.72 -0.41
CA GLU A 99 13.22 -3.27 -0.58
C GLU A 99 12.58 -2.94 -1.92
N PHE A 100 11.59 -2.05 -1.93
CA PHE A 100 10.87 -1.61 -3.11
C PHE A 100 10.48 -0.14 -3.01
N THR A 101 10.14 0.47 -4.13
CA THR A 101 9.67 1.86 -4.15
C THR A 101 8.15 1.90 -4.03
N MET A 102 7.69 2.63 -3.03
CA MET A 102 6.29 2.92 -2.78
C MET A 102 6.01 4.40 -3.05
N LEU A 103 4.92 4.68 -3.73
CA LEU A 103 4.29 5.98 -3.76
C LEU A 103 3.06 5.91 -2.86
N GLU A 104 3.07 6.67 -1.76
CA GLU A 104 1.96 6.72 -0.83
C GLU A 104 1.52 8.17 -0.62
N TRP A 105 0.20 8.43 -0.71
CA TRP A 105 -0.32 9.78 -0.52
C TRP A 105 -1.67 9.80 0.16
N TYR A 106 -1.96 10.95 0.78
CA TYR A 106 -3.16 11.22 1.54
C TYR A 106 -3.82 12.50 1.05
N ARG A 107 -5.14 12.45 0.87
CA ARG A 107 -5.97 13.56 0.42
C ARG A 107 -6.94 13.97 1.51
N LEU A 108 -6.78 15.19 2.05
CA LEU A 108 -7.72 15.75 3.01
C LEU A 108 -9.08 16.00 2.35
N GLY A 109 -10.15 15.63 3.05
CA GLY A 109 -11.52 15.82 2.59
C GLY A 109 -12.00 14.85 1.50
N PHE A 110 -11.15 13.91 1.05
CA PHE A 110 -11.56 12.88 0.10
C PHE A 110 -12.13 11.67 0.82
N ASP A 111 -13.08 11.01 0.17
CA ASP A 111 -13.41 9.62 0.42
C ASP A 111 -12.60 8.67 -0.51
N HIS A 112 -12.76 7.36 -0.33
CA HIS A 112 -12.08 6.36 -1.15
C HIS A 112 -12.52 6.38 -2.62
N ASN A 113 -13.75 6.83 -2.94
CA ASN A 113 -14.21 6.92 -4.32
C ASN A 113 -13.52 8.06 -5.06
N GLN A 114 -13.41 9.24 -4.43
CA GLN A 114 -12.66 10.37 -4.98
C GLN A 114 -11.19 10.02 -5.19
N LEU A 115 -10.61 9.28 -4.23
CA LEU A 115 -9.22 8.81 -4.32
C LEU A 115 -9.03 7.78 -5.44
N MET A 116 -9.98 6.87 -5.67
CA MET A 116 -9.92 5.94 -6.81
C MET A 116 -9.86 6.67 -8.16
N TYR A 117 -10.60 7.77 -8.34
CA TYR A 117 -10.50 8.58 -9.56
C TYR A 117 -9.10 9.20 -9.71
N GLU A 118 -8.52 9.73 -8.63
CA GLU A 118 -7.17 10.30 -8.68
C GLU A 118 -6.10 9.23 -8.96
N VAL A 119 -6.25 8.02 -8.41
CA VAL A 119 -5.41 6.87 -8.76
C VAL A 119 -5.52 6.51 -10.24
N ALA A 120 -6.73 6.48 -10.78
CA ALA A 120 -6.96 6.22 -12.20
C ALA A 120 -6.29 7.29 -13.08
N ASP A 121 -6.46 8.57 -12.74
CA ASP A 121 -5.83 9.69 -13.45
C ASP A 121 -4.29 9.58 -13.44
N LEU A 122 -3.68 9.27 -12.30
CA LEU A 122 -2.24 9.07 -12.20
C LEU A 122 -1.77 7.90 -13.08
N VAL A 123 -2.46 6.77 -13.00
CA VAL A 123 -2.13 5.59 -13.81
C VAL A 123 -2.31 5.88 -15.30
N ASP A 124 -3.32 6.65 -15.69
CA ASP A 124 -3.52 7.05 -17.09
C ASP A 124 -2.42 7.98 -17.60
N VAL A 125 -1.88 8.85 -16.77
CA VAL A 125 -0.71 9.67 -17.11
C VAL A 125 0.52 8.80 -17.32
N LEU A 126 0.74 7.77 -16.51
CA LEU A 126 1.96 6.96 -16.52
C LEU A 126 1.91 5.77 -17.51
N LEU A 127 0.74 5.14 -17.66
CA LEU A 127 0.56 3.91 -18.46
C LEU A 127 -0.30 4.11 -19.72
N GLY A 128 -0.80 5.32 -19.93
CA GLY A 128 -1.76 5.66 -20.99
C GLY A 128 -3.21 5.33 -20.58
N PRO A 129 -4.22 6.05 -21.13
CA PRO A 129 -5.60 5.91 -20.74
C PRO A 129 -6.21 4.57 -21.18
N LYS A 130 -6.95 3.93 -20.27
CA LYS A 130 -7.75 2.73 -20.53
C LYS A 130 -8.97 2.72 -19.61
N PRO A 131 -10.08 2.04 -19.99
CA PRO A 131 -11.24 1.91 -19.13
C PRO A 131 -10.94 1.09 -17.86
N TYR A 132 -11.58 1.49 -16.75
CA TYR A 132 -11.53 0.77 -15.48
C TYR A 132 -12.87 0.08 -15.24
N GLN A 133 -12.83 -1.11 -14.68
CA GLN A 133 -14.00 -1.84 -14.18
C GLN A 133 -13.99 -1.78 -12.65
N ARG A 134 -15.15 -1.66 -12.04
CA ARG A 134 -15.32 -1.79 -10.59
C ARG A 134 -16.00 -3.12 -10.28
N LEU A 135 -15.39 -3.88 -9.40
CA LEU A 135 -15.90 -5.16 -8.87
C LEU A 135 -15.92 -5.06 -7.35
N THR A 136 -16.87 -5.73 -6.71
CA THR A 136 -16.82 -5.94 -5.27
C THR A 136 -15.88 -7.11 -4.94
N TYR A 137 -15.38 -7.17 -3.70
CA TYR A 137 -14.62 -8.32 -3.22
C TYR A 137 -15.42 -9.63 -3.41
N GLU A 138 -16.74 -9.59 -3.17
CA GLU A 138 -17.63 -10.76 -3.34
C GLU A 138 -17.77 -11.17 -4.80
N ASP A 139 -17.75 -10.25 -5.76
CA ASP A 139 -17.74 -10.58 -7.20
C ASP A 139 -16.48 -11.36 -7.59
N VAL A 140 -15.36 -11.06 -6.93
CA VAL A 140 -14.04 -11.66 -7.23
C VAL A 140 -13.87 -13.02 -6.56
N VAL A 141 -14.23 -13.14 -5.29
CA VAL A 141 -13.93 -14.32 -4.44
C VAL A 141 -15.15 -15.20 -4.19
N GLY A 142 -16.37 -14.66 -4.44
CA GLY A 142 -17.62 -15.25 -4.02
C GLY A 142 -17.90 -14.97 -2.53
N LYS A 143 -18.98 -15.56 -2.00
CA LYS A 143 -19.39 -15.33 -0.61
C LYS A 143 -18.29 -15.62 0.38
N SER A 144 -17.97 -14.63 1.21
CA SER A 144 -16.88 -14.67 2.22
C SER A 144 -17.36 -15.26 3.56
N LYS A 145 -18.64 -15.06 3.91
CA LYS A 145 -19.20 -15.41 5.22
C LYS A 145 -18.95 -16.87 5.61
N GLY A 146 -18.32 -17.06 6.76
CA GLY A 146 -18.01 -18.38 7.32
C GLY A 146 -16.74 -19.04 6.77
N ARG A 147 -16.01 -18.40 5.87
CA ARG A 147 -14.70 -18.88 5.40
C ARG A 147 -13.58 -18.33 6.28
N ARG A 148 -12.50 -19.10 6.40
CA ARG A 148 -11.30 -18.65 7.12
C ARG A 148 -10.58 -17.56 6.33
N ARG A 149 -9.97 -16.58 7.03
CA ARG A 149 -9.26 -15.45 6.44
C ARG A 149 -8.15 -15.92 5.47
N ASP A 150 -7.27 -16.81 5.91
CA ASP A 150 -6.19 -17.35 5.09
C ASP A 150 -6.65 -18.03 3.79
N ALA A 151 -7.80 -18.72 3.83
CA ALA A 151 -8.41 -19.31 2.65
C ALA A 151 -9.03 -18.26 1.71
N LEU A 152 -9.51 -17.14 2.26
CA LEU A 152 -10.02 -16.01 1.49
C LEU A 152 -8.88 -15.26 0.81
N ASP A 153 -7.78 -14.99 1.53
CA ASP A 153 -6.61 -14.29 1.00
C ASP A 153 -5.98 -15.06 -0.17
N LEU A 154 -5.84 -16.38 -0.03
CA LEU A 154 -5.36 -17.24 -1.12
C LEU A 154 -6.34 -17.26 -2.32
N ALA A 155 -7.64 -17.29 -2.06
CA ALA A 155 -8.65 -17.27 -3.11
C ALA A 155 -8.66 -15.93 -3.84
N PHE A 156 -8.50 -14.83 -3.10
CA PHE A 156 -8.42 -13.48 -3.64
C PHE A 156 -7.18 -13.31 -4.53
N ALA A 157 -6.00 -13.67 -4.04
CA ALA A 157 -4.77 -13.62 -4.84
C ALA A 157 -4.91 -14.38 -6.17
N LYS A 158 -5.40 -15.63 -6.12
CA LYS A 158 -5.65 -16.44 -7.32
C LYS A 158 -6.73 -15.88 -8.25
N ALA A 159 -7.72 -15.18 -7.70
CA ALA A 159 -8.76 -14.55 -8.50
C ALA A 159 -8.22 -13.29 -9.19
N CYS A 160 -7.42 -12.49 -8.49
CA CYS A 160 -6.75 -11.31 -9.05
C CYS A 160 -5.87 -11.68 -10.25
N GLU A 161 -5.08 -12.77 -10.18
CA GLU A 161 -4.26 -13.27 -11.30
C GLU A 161 -5.06 -13.52 -12.58
N ARG A 162 -6.38 -13.78 -12.47
CA ARG A 162 -7.28 -14.02 -13.60
C ARG A 162 -7.92 -12.75 -14.16
N LEU A 163 -7.77 -11.61 -13.47
CA LEU A 163 -8.28 -10.32 -13.91
C LEU A 163 -7.34 -9.72 -14.97
N THR A 164 -7.30 -10.37 -16.12
CA THR A 164 -6.45 -10.00 -17.25
C THR A 164 -7.13 -10.36 -18.58
N PRO A 165 -7.01 -9.52 -19.65
CA PRO A 165 -6.44 -8.17 -19.59
C PRO A 165 -7.43 -7.16 -18.99
N GLY A 166 -6.91 -6.07 -18.39
CA GLY A 166 -7.75 -4.96 -17.95
C GLY A 166 -7.27 -4.26 -16.69
N ARG A 167 -8.07 -3.27 -16.26
CA ARG A 167 -7.86 -2.49 -15.04
C ARG A 167 -9.10 -2.59 -14.17
N PHE A 168 -8.93 -3.05 -12.93
CA PHE A 168 -10.02 -3.38 -12.04
C PHE A 168 -9.81 -2.74 -10.67
N PHE A 169 -10.76 -1.90 -10.26
CA PHE A 169 -10.89 -1.53 -8.85
C PHE A 169 -11.73 -2.57 -8.13
N ILE A 170 -11.18 -3.15 -7.08
CA ILE A 170 -11.88 -4.10 -6.22
C ILE A 170 -12.22 -3.36 -4.93
N THR A 171 -13.50 -3.34 -4.55
CA THR A 171 -14.05 -2.57 -3.44
C THR A 171 -14.85 -3.43 -2.48
N ASP A 172 -15.34 -2.82 -1.41
CA ASP A 172 -16.28 -3.44 -0.48
C ASP A 172 -15.71 -4.73 0.15
N TYR A 173 -14.47 -4.62 0.65
CA TYR A 173 -13.81 -5.70 1.38
C TYR A 173 -14.63 -6.08 2.64
N PRO A 174 -14.63 -7.35 3.08
CA PRO A 174 -15.25 -7.73 4.35
C PRO A 174 -14.72 -6.90 5.51
N ALA A 175 -15.58 -6.59 6.49
CA ALA A 175 -15.22 -5.76 7.64
C ALA A 175 -14.03 -6.31 8.45
N ASP A 176 -13.85 -7.63 8.50
CA ASP A 176 -12.72 -8.30 9.14
C ASP A 176 -11.40 -8.20 8.32
N GLN A 177 -11.46 -7.67 7.11
CA GLN A 177 -10.32 -7.36 6.25
C GLN A 177 -10.18 -5.85 5.99
N ALA A 178 -10.76 -5.03 6.86
CA ALA A 178 -10.74 -3.58 6.73
C ALA A 178 -9.33 -2.96 6.82
N ALA A 179 -8.35 -3.66 7.38
CA ALA A 179 -7.04 -3.08 7.72
C ALA A 179 -7.22 -1.78 8.52
N LEU A 180 -6.78 -0.64 7.99
CA LEU A 180 -6.96 0.67 8.63
C LEU A 180 -8.06 1.53 7.95
N ALA A 181 -8.92 0.93 7.13
CA ALA A 181 -10.09 1.60 6.56
C ALA A 181 -11.25 1.65 7.56
N ARG A 182 -12.14 2.62 7.38
CA ARG A 182 -13.46 2.62 8.06
C ARG A 182 -14.31 1.45 7.61
N ILE A 183 -15.22 1.07 8.48
CA ILE A 183 -16.32 0.20 8.12
C ILE A 183 -17.41 1.06 7.45
N ASN A 184 -17.99 0.55 6.37
CA ASN A 184 -19.11 1.19 5.69
C ASN A 184 -20.37 1.20 6.58
N PRO A 185 -21.35 2.09 6.30
CA PRO A 185 -22.59 2.17 7.10
C PRO A 185 -23.40 0.87 7.17
N ASP A 186 -23.15 -0.09 6.27
CA ASP A 186 -23.77 -1.42 6.29
C ASP A 186 -23.26 -2.32 7.43
N GLY A 187 -22.14 -1.93 8.06
CA GLY A 187 -21.48 -2.69 9.13
C GLY A 187 -20.86 -4.03 8.68
N GLN A 188 -20.86 -4.31 7.38
CA GLN A 188 -20.40 -5.58 6.81
C GLN A 188 -19.19 -5.43 5.90
N THR A 189 -19.01 -4.28 5.30
CA THR A 189 -17.93 -3.99 4.37
C THR A 189 -17.07 -2.82 4.82
N ALA A 190 -15.87 -2.73 4.28
CA ALA A 190 -14.90 -1.67 4.56
C ALA A 190 -14.76 -0.73 3.36
N ALA A 191 -14.54 0.55 3.63
CA ALA A 191 -14.24 1.59 2.66
C ALA A 191 -12.77 1.48 2.18
N ARG A 192 -12.45 0.33 1.61
CA ARG A 192 -11.14 -0.10 1.09
C ARG A 192 -11.26 -0.42 -0.39
N PHE A 193 -10.23 -0.12 -1.15
CA PHE A 193 -10.12 -0.56 -2.53
C PHE A 193 -8.71 -1.05 -2.85
N GLU A 194 -8.60 -1.94 -3.81
CA GLU A 194 -7.35 -2.26 -4.49
C GLU A 194 -7.48 -2.03 -5.98
N LEU A 195 -6.40 -1.61 -6.63
CA LEU A 195 -6.30 -1.54 -8.09
C LEU A 195 -5.48 -2.73 -8.58
N VAL A 196 -6.09 -3.55 -9.42
CA VAL A 196 -5.44 -4.65 -10.13
C VAL A 196 -5.35 -4.31 -11.62
N ILE A 197 -4.16 -4.41 -12.19
CA ILE A 197 -3.90 -4.20 -13.63
C ILE A 197 -3.25 -5.46 -14.19
N ASP A 198 -3.90 -6.06 -15.18
CA ASP A 198 -3.41 -7.26 -15.87
C ASP A 198 -3.00 -8.39 -14.88
N GLY A 199 -3.79 -8.57 -13.83
CA GLY A 199 -3.58 -9.60 -12.81
C GLY A 199 -2.60 -9.22 -11.69
N ILE A 200 -2.07 -8.01 -11.68
CA ILE A 200 -1.08 -7.53 -10.71
C ILE A 200 -1.71 -6.43 -9.84
N GLU A 201 -1.68 -6.61 -8.53
CA GLU A 201 -2.03 -5.56 -7.57
C GLU A 201 -1.05 -4.39 -7.68
N ILE A 202 -1.59 -3.19 -7.92
CA ILE A 202 -0.82 -1.95 -8.12
C ILE A 202 -0.99 -1.00 -6.95
N ALA A 203 -2.20 -0.87 -6.40
CA ALA A 203 -2.47 0.05 -5.32
C ALA A 203 -3.49 -0.51 -4.33
N ASN A 204 -3.39 -0.09 -3.07
CA ASN A 204 -4.31 -0.39 -1.98
C ASN A 204 -4.62 0.90 -1.23
N GLY A 205 -5.89 1.26 -1.09
CA GLY A 205 -6.29 2.53 -0.53
C GLY A 205 -7.53 2.45 0.35
N TYR A 206 -7.64 3.44 1.23
CA TYR A 206 -8.65 3.50 2.29
C TYR A 206 -9.34 4.86 2.37
N TRP A 207 -10.60 4.86 2.76
CA TRP A 207 -11.14 5.98 3.51
C TRP A 207 -10.73 5.75 4.97
N GLU A 208 -9.91 6.65 5.50
CA GLU A 208 -9.15 6.41 6.70
C GLU A 208 -10.02 6.29 7.95
N LEU A 209 -9.74 5.29 8.78
CA LEU A 209 -10.28 5.18 10.12
C LEU A 209 -9.66 6.28 11.00
N LEU A 210 -10.50 7.08 11.66
CA LEU A 210 -10.05 8.19 12.50
C LEU A 210 -10.11 7.88 13.99
N ASP A 211 -10.87 6.85 14.37
CA ASP A 211 -11.14 6.49 15.77
C ASP A 211 -9.94 5.75 16.39
N ALA A 212 -9.33 6.36 17.40
CA ALA A 212 -8.16 5.82 18.08
C ALA A 212 -8.47 4.53 18.89
N ASP A 213 -9.68 4.43 19.48
CA ASP A 213 -10.07 3.27 20.28
C ASP A 213 -10.31 2.06 19.37
N GLU A 214 -10.91 2.28 18.19
CA GLU A 214 -11.06 1.22 17.19
C GLU A 214 -9.69 0.77 16.65
N HIS A 215 -8.76 1.68 16.38
CA HIS A 215 -7.38 1.32 16.03
C HIS A 215 -6.73 0.46 17.12
N ARG A 216 -6.84 0.86 18.38
CA ARG A 216 -6.29 0.11 19.52
C ARG A 216 -6.87 -1.31 19.60
N GLN A 217 -8.17 -1.44 19.34
CA GLN A 217 -8.82 -2.75 19.31
C GLN A 217 -8.32 -3.61 18.14
N ARG A 218 -8.15 -3.05 16.96
CA ARG A 218 -7.60 -3.77 15.78
C ARG A 218 -6.16 -4.21 16.03
N PHE A 219 -5.30 -3.36 16.58
CA PHE A 219 -3.92 -3.70 16.93
C PHE A 219 -3.84 -4.82 17.99
N LYS A 220 -4.78 -4.86 18.93
CA LYS A 220 -4.90 -5.97 19.86
C LYS A 220 -5.25 -7.27 19.15
N THR A 221 -6.22 -7.24 18.24
CA THR A 221 -6.59 -8.40 17.42
C THR A 221 -5.43 -8.90 16.57
N ASP A 222 -4.69 -7.99 15.92
CA ASP A 222 -3.48 -8.33 15.17
C ASP A 222 -2.44 -9.02 16.05
N SER A 223 -2.20 -8.49 17.24
CA SER A 223 -1.27 -9.07 18.20
C SER A 223 -1.67 -10.48 18.64
N GLU A 224 -2.97 -10.74 18.83
CA GLU A 224 -3.52 -12.07 19.13
C GLU A 224 -3.30 -13.03 17.95
N ILE A 225 -3.53 -12.59 16.71
CA ILE A 225 -3.27 -13.37 15.48
C ILE A 225 -1.78 -13.68 15.35
N ARG A 226 -0.90 -12.68 15.57
CA ARG A 226 0.55 -12.88 15.57
C ARG A 226 0.97 -13.96 16.56
N GLN A 227 0.46 -13.89 17.79
CA GLN A 227 0.73 -14.91 18.82
C GLN A 227 0.27 -16.30 18.37
N GLN A 228 -0.94 -16.42 17.83
CA GLN A 228 -1.48 -17.70 17.33
C GLN A 228 -0.64 -18.29 16.19
N ARG A 229 -0.05 -17.44 15.37
CA ARG A 229 0.83 -17.84 14.25
C ARG A 229 2.30 -18.04 14.67
N GLY A 230 2.67 -17.82 15.93
CA GLY A 230 4.05 -17.90 16.41
C GLY A 230 4.96 -16.80 15.86
N LEU A 231 4.38 -15.68 15.43
CA LEU A 231 5.13 -14.52 14.94
C LEU A 231 5.65 -13.68 16.11
N PRO A 232 6.75 -12.92 15.95
CA PRO A 232 7.24 -12.01 16.97
C PRO A 232 6.16 -11.01 17.39
N ALA A 233 6.07 -10.72 18.69
CA ALA A 233 5.22 -9.65 19.21
C ALA A 233 5.74 -8.30 18.69
N MET A 234 4.82 -7.43 18.26
CA MET A 234 5.14 -6.06 17.84
C MET A 234 4.54 -5.08 18.84
N ALA A 235 5.35 -4.09 19.24
CA ALA A 235 4.86 -3.00 20.07
C ALA A 235 3.88 -2.12 19.28
N VAL A 236 2.86 -1.63 19.93
CA VAL A 236 1.94 -0.63 19.36
C VAL A 236 2.65 0.71 19.31
N ASP A 237 2.56 1.42 18.20
CA ASP A 237 3.05 2.81 18.07
C ASP A 237 2.10 3.75 18.84
N GLU A 238 2.41 3.98 20.12
CA GLU A 238 1.63 4.88 20.99
C GLU A 238 1.66 6.33 20.50
N ALA A 239 2.69 6.75 19.78
CA ALA A 239 2.74 8.09 19.22
C ALA A 239 1.79 8.25 18.01
N PHE A 240 1.55 7.19 17.27
CA PHE A 240 0.50 7.15 16.25
C PHE A 240 -0.90 7.24 16.89
N LEU A 241 -1.16 6.44 17.93
CA LEU A 241 -2.45 6.50 18.64
C LEU A 241 -2.70 7.87 19.27
N ALA A 242 -1.69 8.48 19.89
CA ALA A 242 -1.79 9.84 20.42
C ALA A 242 -2.11 10.89 19.34
N ALA A 243 -1.61 10.71 18.11
CA ALA A 243 -1.95 11.58 17.00
C ALA A 243 -3.41 11.42 16.55
N LEU A 244 -3.94 10.19 16.58
CA LEU A 244 -5.36 9.94 16.32
C LEU A 244 -6.26 10.54 17.41
N GLU A 245 -5.89 10.41 18.70
CA GLU A 245 -6.57 11.05 19.83
C GLU A 245 -6.55 12.57 19.75
N HIS A 246 -5.44 13.16 19.24
CA HIS A 246 -5.37 14.60 18.98
C HIS A 246 -6.36 15.04 17.89
N GLY A 247 -6.60 14.19 16.91
CA GLY A 247 -7.54 14.41 15.81
C GLY A 247 -6.89 14.29 14.44
N LEU A 248 -7.07 13.16 13.78
CA LEU A 248 -6.77 13.02 12.36
C LEU A 248 -7.90 13.65 11.55
N PRO A 249 -7.61 14.58 10.62
CA PRO A 249 -8.66 15.14 9.76
C PRO A 249 -9.25 14.08 8.81
N GLU A 250 -10.48 14.32 8.35
CA GLU A 250 -11.10 13.52 7.29
C GLU A 250 -10.18 13.42 6.08
N CYS A 251 -9.81 12.19 5.72
CA CYS A 251 -8.90 11.93 4.60
C CYS A 251 -9.08 10.53 4.02
N ALA A 252 -8.57 10.36 2.82
CA ALA A 252 -8.34 9.07 2.20
C ALA A 252 -6.88 8.94 1.80
N GLY A 253 -6.32 7.73 1.94
CA GLY A 253 -4.93 7.43 1.63
C GLY A 253 -4.79 6.21 0.72
N VAL A 254 -3.71 6.16 -0.04
CA VAL A 254 -3.40 5.03 -0.92
C VAL A 254 -1.90 4.81 -1.02
N ALA A 255 -1.51 3.54 -0.94
CA ALA A 255 -0.17 3.06 -1.23
C ALA A 255 -0.15 2.41 -2.62
N LEU A 256 0.79 2.82 -3.47
CA LEU A 256 0.99 2.32 -4.83
C LEU A 256 2.39 1.72 -4.96
N GLY A 257 2.47 0.46 -5.40
CA GLY A 257 3.72 -0.23 -5.70
C GLY A 257 4.36 0.31 -6.98
N PHE A 258 5.19 1.33 -6.85
CA PHE A 258 5.73 2.06 -8.00
C PHE A 258 6.59 1.18 -8.92
N ASP A 259 7.33 0.23 -8.36
CA ASP A 259 8.15 -0.70 -9.14
C ASP A 259 7.29 -1.61 -10.05
N ARG A 260 6.12 -2.06 -9.56
CA ARG A 260 5.17 -2.84 -10.35
C ARG A 260 4.58 -2.03 -11.50
N LEU A 261 4.30 -0.74 -11.26
CA LEU A 261 3.82 0.16 -12.31
C LEU A 261 4.90 0.39 -13.38
N VAL A 262 6.15 0.65 -12.99
CA VAL A 262 7.29 0.77 -13.92
C VAL A 262 7.46 -0.52 -14.74
N MET A 263 7.31 -1.69 -14.11
CA MET A 263 7.36 -2.97 -14.79
C MET A 263 6.28 -3.10 -15.88
N LEU A 264 5.04 -2.69 -15.58
CA LEU A 264 3.95 -2.70 -16.57
C LEU A 264 4.21 -1.74 -17.74
N VAL A 265 4.71 -0.53 -17.47
CA VAL A 265 5.04 0.45 -18.51
C VAL A 265 6.17 -0.06 -19.42
N GLY A 266 7.18 -0.72 -18.85
CA GLY A 266 8.31 -1.30 -19.58
C GLY A 266 7.98 -2.62 -20.29
N GLY A 267 6.79 -3.19 -20.10
CA GLY A 267 6.46 -4.53 -20.60
C GLY A 267 7.34 -5.64 -19.99
N ALA A 268 7.95 -5.37 -18.85
CA ALA A 268 8.83 -6.30 -18.14
C ALA A 268 8.02 -7.35 -17.37
N LYS A 269 8.66 -8.49 -17.04
CA LYS A 269 7.99 -9.62 -16.37
C LYS A 269 8.37 -9.74 -14.90
N ALA A 270 9.43 -9.10 -14.48
CA ALA A 270 9.93 -9.15 -13.12
C ALA A 270 10.44 -7.78 -12.66
N LEU A 271 10.40 -7.51 -11.36
CA LEU A 271 10.93 -6.27 -10.78
C LEU A 271 12.44 -6.12 -11.03
N SER A 272 13.18 -7.22 -11.11
CA SER A 272 14.60 -7.20 -11.48
C SER A 272 14.90 -6.56 -12.84
N ASP A 273 13.91 -6.54 -13.74
CA ASP A 273 14.09 -5.96 -15.07
C ASP A 273 14.00 -4.43 -15.07
N VAL A 274 13.49 -3.84 -13.98
CA VAL A 274 13.26 -2.39 -13.82
C VAL A 274 13.93 -1.77 -12.59
N THR A 275 14.68 -2.57 -11.81
CA THR A 275 15.47 -2.11 -10.67
C THR A 275 16.97 -2.29 -10.95
N ALA A 276 17.77 -1.30 -10.54
CA ALA A 276 19.22 -1.32 -10.83
C ALA A 276 19.92 -2.53 -10.18
N PHE A 277 19.62 -2.78 -8.91
CA PHE A 277 20.21 -3.86 -8.14
C PHE A 277 19.13 -4.51 -7.26
N ARG A 278 19.33 -5.75 -6.89
CA ARG A 278 18.51 -6.42 -5.89
C ARG A 278 19.08 -6.12 -4.51
N GLY A 279 18.24 -5.75 -3.58
CA GLY A 279 18.62 -5.82 -2.17
C GLY A 279 19.03 -7.26 -1.83
N SER A 280 20.10 -7.42 -1.09
CA SER A 280 20.70 -8.72 -0.74
C SER A 280 19.77 -9.58 0.10
#